data_81bd98f4d4a76be06d018c7c9096a2c5
#
_entry.id   81bd98f4d4a76be06d018c7c9096a2c5
#
_cell.length_a   1.000
_cell.length_b   1.000
_cell.length_c   1.000
_cell.angle_alpha   90.00
_cell.angle_beta   90.00
_cell.angle_gamma   90.00
#
_symmetry.space_group_name_H-M   'P 1'
#
loop_
_entity.id
_entity.type
_entity.pdbx_description
1 polymer ?
#
loop_
_entity_poly.entity_id
_entity_poly.type
_entity_poly.pdbx_seq_one_letter_code
_entity_poly.pdbx_strand_id
1 'polypeptide(L)'
;HVMARRQRQMCIRDSIVKGKKNCVILNYDEKLNNFLKWYQQLSAESLGKKGKGFFPIISTMPKDNHSLLQLYLDGPKNNFFSFFFSRDRNQFKFNNAFIIDGLEHLKKKSLDQVMYAQKKATQNVFNKKKLSFRSFEIKNKSEETLGELFTFFILETLMLSSLLNINPINQPSVELIKIETKKILK
;
A
#
# COMPACT_ATOMS: atom_id res chain seq x y z
N HIS A 1 4.72 0.50 17.98
CA HIS A 1 5.20 -0.86 17.66
C HIS A 1 4.53 -1.37 16.39
N VAL A 2 5.21 -1.17 15.26
CA VAL A 2 4.83 -1.77 13.97
C VAL A 2 5.26 -3.23 14.02
N MET A 3 4.31 -4.15 14.19
CA MET A 3 4.60 -5.58 14.04
C MET A 3 4.50 -5.98 12.57
N ALA A 4 5.63 -6.07 11.89
CA ALA A 4 5.72 -6.84 10.65
C ALA A 4 5.69 -8.34 11.01
N ARG A 5 4.51 -8.98 10.92
CA ARG A 5 4.45 -10.44 11.06
C ARG A 5 5.21 -11.10 9.91
N ARG A 6 6.19 -11.92 10.24
CA ARG A 6 6.93 -12.80 9.33
C ARG A 6 5.99 -13.85 8.68
N GLN A 7 5.18 -13.44 7.73
CA GLN A 7 4.66 -14.37 6.73
C GLN A 7 5.41 -14.07 5.45
N ARG A 8 6.32 -14.97 5.06
CA ARG A 8 7.17 -14.94 3.86
C ARG A 8 7.20 -13.54 3.20
N GLN A 9 7.85 -12.60 3.90
CA GLN A 9 8.06 -11.26 3.39
C GLN A 9 8.99 -11.40 2.19
N MET A 10 8.39 -11.45 1.02
CA MET A 10 9.16 -11.13 -0.15
C MET A 10 9.51 -9.66 0.00
N CYS A 11 10.77 -9.38 0.28
CA CYS A 11 11.30 -8.03 0.36
C CYS A 11 10.93 -7.30 -0.93
N ILE A 12 10.64 -6.00 -0.88
CA ILE A 12 10.44 -5.17 -2.10
C ILE A 12 11.61 -5.40 -3.07
N ARG A 13 12.82 -5.50 -2.55
CA ARG A 13 14.01 -5.87 -3.31
C ARG A 13 13.79 -7.12 -4.17
N ASP A 14 13.33 -8.21 -3.56
CA ASP A 14 13.17 -9.48 -4.27
C ASP A 14 12.06 -9.39 -5.34
N SER A 15 11.06 -8.53 -5.08
CA SER A 15 10.00 -8.26 -6.05
C SER A 15 10.53 -7.48 -7.25
N ILE A 16 11.34 -6.46 -7.03
CA ILE A 16 11.98 -5.66 -8.09
C ILE A 16 12.94 -6.54 -8.91
N VAL A 17 13.77 -7.33 -8.24
CA VAL A 17 14.72 -8.27 -8.91
C VAL A 17 13.98 -9.30 -9.75
N LYS A 18 12.79 -9.73 -9.34
CA LYS A 18 11.90 -10.62 -10.11
C LYS A 18 11.08 -9.89 -11.19
N GLY A 19 11.41 -8.65 -11.52
CA GLY A 19 10.76 -7.89 -12.59
C GLY A 19 9.38 -7.34 -12.24
N LYS A 20 9.00 -7.30 -10.95
CA LYS A 20 7.76 -6.65 -10.53
C LYS A 20 7.92 -5.14 -10.66
N LYS A 21 7.01 -4.51 -11.40
CA LYS A 21 7.10 -3.07 -11.72
C LYS A 21 6.07 -2.22 -10.98
N ASN A 22 5.08 -2.82 -10.35
CA ASN A 22 4.02 -2.10 -9.65
C ASN A 22 3.99 -2.50 -8.18
N CYS A 23 3.98 -1.50 -7.30
CA CYS A 23 3.70 -1.63 -5.87
C CYS A 23 2.26 -1.23 -5.62
N VAL A 24 1.36 -2.20 -5.47
CA VAL A 24 -0.04 -1.92 -5.15
C VAL A 24 -0.20 -1.84 -3.64
N ILE A 25 -0.58 -0.67 -3.15
CA ILE A 25 -0.79 -0.35 -1.74
C ILE A 25 -2.27 -0.55 -1.44
N LEU A 26 -2.63 -1.66 -0.80
CA LEU A 26 -3.99 -1.98 -0.41
C LEU A 26 -4.29 -1.35 0.95
N ASN A 27 -4.94 -0.19 0.92
CA ASN A 27 -5.21 0.61 2.10
C ASN A 27 -6.59 0.30 2.70
N TYR A 28 -6.62 -0.30 3.89
CA TYR A 28 -7.82 -0.60 4.68
C TYR A 28 -8.11 0.44 5.77
N ASP A 29 -7.43 1.59 5.76
CA ASP A 29 -7.66 2.68 6.72
C ASP A 29 -7.56 4.05 6.03
N GLU A 30 -8.69 4.70 5.82
CA GLU A 30 -8.75 6.01 5.17
C GLU A 30 -7.91 7.09 5.88
N LYS A 31 -7.72 6.99 7.20
CA LYS A 31 -6.90 7.93 7.95
C LYS A 31 -5.42 7.89 7.58
N LEU A 32 -4.97 6.80 6.94
CA LEU A 32 -3.62 6.67 6.41
C LEU A 32 -3.44 7.25 5.00
N ASN A 33 -4.49 7.73 4.34
CA ASN A 33 -4.41 8.17 2.95
C ASN A 33 -3.33 9.23 2.70
N ASN A 34 -3.21 10.24 3.56
CA ASN A 34 -2.20 11.28 3.39
C ASN A 34 -0.78 10.74 3.58
N PHE A 35 -0.58 9.87 4.55
CA PHE A 35 0.70 9.17 4.73
C PHE A 35 1.05 8.31 3.51
N LEU A 36 0.10 7.57 2.96
CA LEU A 36 0.34 6.72 1.80
C LEU A 36 0.57 7.52 0.51
N LYS A 37 -0.08 8.68 0.35
CA LYS A 37 0.24 9.63 -0.74
C LYS A 37 1.65 10.18 -0.62
N TRP A 38 2.09 10.51 0.61
CA TRP A 38 3.47 10.89 0.85
C TRP A 38 4.44 9.74 0.48
N TYR A 39 4.17 8.51 0.89
CA TYR A 39 5.00 7.36 0.51
C TYR A 39 4.99 7.10 -1.00
N GLN A 40 3.85 7.30 -1.66
CA GLN A 40 3.74 7.24 -3.12
C GLN A 40 4.66 8.27 -3.77
N GLN A 41 4.63 9.51 -3.33
CA GLN A 41 5.48 10.58 -3.82
C GLN A 41 6.96 10.26 -3.56
N LEU A 42 7.33 9.95 -2.33
CA LEU A 42 8.70 9.58 -1.96
C LEU A 42 9.26 8.49 -2.87
N SER A 43 8.49 7.42 -3.07
CA SER A 43 8.92 6.28 -3.90
C SER A 43 9.07 6.65 -5.37
N ALA A 44 8.10 7.38 -5.92
CA ALA A 44 8.09 7.77 -7.32
C ALA A 44 9.25 8.72 -7.66
N GLU A 45 9.43 9.78 -6.86
CA GLU A 45 10.47 10.79 -7.08
C GLU A 45 11.88 10.25 -6.85
N SER A 46 12.05 9.42 -5.82
CA SER A 46 13.38 8.93 -5.44
C SER A 46 13.84 7.74 -6.31
N LEU A 47 12.94 6.83 -6.70
CA LEU A 47 13.30 5.58 -7.36
C LEU A 47 13.00 5.56 -8.85
N GLY A 48 12.10 6.40 -9.37
CA GLY A 48 11.68 6.45 -10.78
C GLY A 48 12.69 7.11 -11.70
N LYS A 49 13.88 6.50 -11.88
CA LYS A 49 14.98 7.09 -12.64
C LYS A 49 15.69 6.04 -13.49
N LYS A 50 16.20 6.46 -14.65
CA LYS A 50 16.99 5.58 -15.54
C LYS A 50 16.26 4.27 -15.92
N GLY A 51 14.94 4.34 -16.10
CA GLY A 51 14.10 3.17 -16.38
C GLY A 51 13.95 2.17 -15.23
N LYS A 52 14.35 2.56 -14.01
CA LYS A 52 14.29 1.75 -12.79
C LYS A 52 13.15 2.22 -11.88
N GLY A 53 12.98 1.53 -10.75
CA GLY A 53 11.92 1.81 -9.79
C GLY A 53 10.66 0.98 -10.02
N PHE A 54 9.57 1.44 -9.42
CA PHE A 54 8.25 0.81 -9.53
C PHE A 54 7.16 1.89 -9.49
N PHE A 55 5.99 1.56 -10.01
CA PHE A 55 4.81 2.41 -9.90
C PHE A 55 4.10 2.16 -8.56
N PRO A 56 4.08 3.13 -7.64
CA PRO A 56 3.30 3.05 -6.41
C PRO A 56 1.84 3.39 -6.70
N ILE A 57 0.95 2.42 -6.55
CA ILE A 57 -0.49 2.53 -6.85
C ILE A 57 -1.25 2.38 -5.55
N ILE A 58 -2.00 3.39 -5.13
CA ILE A 58 -2.86 3.32 -3.94
C ILE A 58 -4.24 2.81 -4.35
N SER A 59 -4.70 1.78 -3.63
CA SER A 59 -6.01 1.16 -3.79
C SER A 59 -6.77 1.26 -2.47
N THR A 60 -7.96 1.85 -2.50
CA THR A 60 -8.78 2.08 -1.31
C THR A 60 -9.67 0.88 -1.04
N MET A 61 -9.36 0.16 0.03
CA MET A 61 -10.08 -1.06 0.39
C MET A 61 -11.13 -0.80 1.47
N PRO A 62 -12.29 -1.45 1.46
CA PRO A 62 -12.70 -2.53 0.54
C PRO A 62 -13.37 -2.07 -0.75
N LYS A 63 -13.48 -0.77 -1.01
CA LYS A 63 -14.14 -0.22 -2.20
C LYS A 63 -13.61 -0.87 -3.50
N ASP A 64 -12.28 -0.95 -3.62
CA ASP A 64 -11.62 -1.48 -4.81
C ASP A 64 -11.67 -3.01 -4.94
N ASN A 65 -12.32 -3.71 -4.00
CA ASN A 65 -12.68 -5.12 -4.20
C ASN A 65 -13.61 -5.30 -5.41
N HIS A 66 -14.46 -4.32 -5.68
CA HIS A 66 -15.39 -4.38 -6.81
C HIS A 66 -14.76 -3.93 -8.13
N SER A 67 -13.80 -3.00 -8.08
CA SER A 67 -13.26 -2.37 -9.28
C SER A 67 -11.94 -2.98 -9.75
N LEU A 68 -11.02 -3.31 -8.84
CA LEU A 68 -9.63 -3.64 -9.18
C LEU A 68 -9.18 -5.03 -8.73
N LEU A 69 -9.86 -5.66 -7.76
CA LEU A 69 -9.37 -6.91 -7.19
C LEU A 69 -9.30 -8.05 -8.20
N GLN A 70 -10.23 -8.10 -9.16
CA GLN A 70 -10.17 -9.08 -10.27
C GLN A 70 -8.88 -8.95 -11.07
N LEU A 71 -8.48 -7.71 -11.41
CA LEU A 71 -7.22 -7.43 -12.13
C LEU A 71 -6.00 -7.86 -11.28
N TYR A 72 -6.03 -7.60 -9.97
CA TYR A 72 -4.92 -7.98 -9.08
C TYR A 72 -4.76 -9.50 -8.95
N LEU A 73 -5.87 -10.24 -8.95
CA LEU A 73 -5.87 -11.69 -8.78
C LEU A 73 -5.50 -12.45 -10.05
N ASP A 74 -6.02 -12.04 -11.18
CA ASP A 74 -5.94 -12.81 -12.42
C ASP A 74 -5.26 -12.07 -13.59
N GLY A 75 -5.00 -10.78 -13.46
CA GLY A 75 -4.29 -9.98 -14.45
C GLY A 75 -2.77 -10.22 -14.50
N PRO A 76 -2.02 -9.30 -15.11
CA PRO A 76 -0.55 -9.41 -15.26
C PRO A 76 0.15 -9.61 -13.93
N LYS A 77 1.11 -10.53 -13.87
CA LYS A 77 1.82 -10.91 -12.65
C LYS A 77 3.04 -10.02 -12.32
N ASN A 78 3.00 -8.77 -12.73
CA ASN A 78 4.05 -7.77 -12.52
C ASN A 78 3.83 -6.88 -11.27
N ASN A 79 2.86 -7.24 -10.43
CA ASN A 79 2.54 -6.54 -9.20
C ASN A 79 3.15 -7.21 -7.98
N PHE A 80 3.53 -6.42 -6.99
CA PHE A 80 3.65 -6.84 -5.60
C PHE A 80 2.77 -5.95 -4.72
N PHE A 81 2.37 -6.45 -3.55
CA PHE A 81 1.31 -5.81 -2.78
C PHE A 81 1.79 -5.44 -1.38
N SER A 82 1.33 -4.30 -0.88
CA SER A 82 1.56 -3.84 0.49
C SER A 82 0.22 -3.55 1.16
N PHE A 83 -0.17 -4.38 2.13
CA PHE A 83 -1.38 -4.19 2.90
C PHE A 83 -1.12 -3.22 4.03
N PHE A 84 -1.98 -2.22 4.18
CA PHE A 84 -2.01 -1.31 5.32
C PHE A 84 -3.34 -1.44 6.03
N PHE A 85 -3.27 -1.68 7.31
CA PHE A 85 -4.43 -1.82 8.17
C PHE A 85 -4.09 -1.28 9.57
N SER A 86 -4.96 -0.47 10.13
CA SER A 86 -4.87 -0.12 11.54
C SER A 86 -6.07 -0.69 12.30
N ARG A 87 -5.83 -1.07 13.54
CA ARG A 87 -6.91 -1.38 14.47
C ARG A 87 -7.43 -0.07 15.04
N ASP A 88 -8.50 0.43 14.46
CA ASP A 88 -9.29 1.47 15.13
C ASP A 88 -10.22 0.76 16.12
N ARG A 89 -10.22 1.18 17.38
CA ARG A 89 -11.16 0.65 18.38
C ARG A 89 -12.54 1.27 18.16
N ASN A 90 -13.00 1.30 16.92
CA ASN A 90 -14.34 1.78 16.62
C ASN A 90 -15.35 0.81 17.18
N GLN A 91 -16.13 1.25 18.15
CA GLN A 91 -17.14 0.43 18.81
C GLN A 91 -18.47 0.39 18.06
N PHE A 92 -18.54 1.00 16.87
CA PHE A 92 -19.76 0.94 16.08
C PHE A 92 -20.08 -0.52 15.73
N LYS A 93 -21.23 -1.01 16.24
CA LYS A 93 -21.73 -2.36 15.96
C LYS A 93 -22.94 -2.26 15.05
N PHE A 94 -23.07 -3.21 14.13
CA PHE A 94 -24.26 -3.31 13.31
C PHE A 94 -25.48 -3.60 14.18
N ASN A 95 -26.53 -2.79 14.00
CA ASN A 95 -27.81 -3.03 14.67
C ASN A 95 -28.49 -4.24 14.01
N ASN A 96 -28.86 -5.23 14.82
CA ASN A 96 -29.52 -6.45 14.34
C ASN A 96 -30.83 -6.20 13.59
N ALA A 97 -31.53 -5.09 13.89
CA ALA A 97 -32.79 -4.74 13.23
C ALA A 97 -32.65 -4.39 11.73
N PHE A 98 -31.44 -4.03 11.27
CA PHE A 98 -31.19 -3.66 9.88
C PHE A 98 -30.45 -4.74 9.09
N ILE A 99 -30.27 -5.94 9.65
CA ILE A 99 -29.59 -7.02 8.95
C ILE A 99 -30.63 -7.81 8.14
N ILE A 100 -30.47 -7.70 6.81
CA ILE A 100 -31.28 -8.44 5.82
C ILE A 100 -30.81 -9.89 5.69
N ASP A 101 -31.67 -10.73 5.12
CA ASP A 101 -31.37 -12.15 4.86
C ASP A 101 -30.08 -12.30 4.04
N GLY A 102 -29.27 -13.29 4.44
CA GLY A 102 -27.94 -13.52 3.84
C GLY A 102 -26.79 -12.76 4.49
N LEU A 103 -27.07 -11.80 5.39
CA LEU A 103 -26.05 -11.04 6.11
C LEU A 103 -25.98 -11.35 7.61
N GLU A 104 -26.50 -12.50 8.04
CA GLU A 104 -26.55 -12.94 9.45
C GLU A 104 -25.17 -12.98 10.11
N HIS A 105 -24.13 -13.24 9.33
CA HIS A 105 -22.74 -13.27 9.79
C HIS A 105 -22.23 -11.90 10.27
N LEU A 106 -22.93 -10.79 9.95
CA LEU A 106 -22.61 -9.44 10.43
C LEU A 106 -23.27 -9.13 11.78
N LYS A 107 -24.19 -9.96 12.28
CA LYS A 107 -24.88 -9.74 13.57
C LYS A 107 -23.85 -9.56 14.69
N LYS A 108 -24.03 -8.50 15.49
CA LYS A 108 -23.16 -8.14 16.63
C LYS A 108 -21.67 -7.88 16.28
N LYS A 109 -21.31 -7.83 15.00
CA LYS A 109 -19.93 -7.48 14.59
C LYS A 109 -19.73 -5.98 14.60
N SER A 110 -18.49 -5.53 14.92
CA SER A 110 -18.11 -4.15 14.72
C SER A 110 -17.60 -3.93 13.28
N LEU A 111 -17.63 -2.69 12.82
CA LEU A 111 -17.07 -2.32 11.52
C LEU A 111 -15.59 -2.73 11.41
N ASP A 112 -14.81 -2.53 12.48
CA ASP A 112 -13.39 -2.93 12.55
C ASP A 112 -13.22 -4.45 12.37
N GLN A 113 -14.11 -5.26 12.97
CA GLN A 113 -14.09 -6.73 12.80
C GLN A 113 -14.37 -7.13 11.34
N VAL A 114 -15.30 -6.46 10.68
CA VAL A 114 -15.63 -6.72 9.27
C VAL A 114 -14.46 -6.33 8.36
N MET A 115 -13.90 -5.14 8.55
CA MET A 115 -12.73 -4.67 7.81
C MET A 115 -11.52 -5.61 7.98
N TYR A 116 -11.26 -6.05 9.21
CA TYR A 116 -10.22 -7.02 9.49
C TYR A 116 -10.46 -8.36 8.79
N ALA A 117 -11.71 -8.86 8.83
CA ALA A 117 -12.09 -10.11 8.18
C ALA A 117 -11.89 -10.04 6.66
N GLN A 118 -12.30 -8.95 6.02
CA GLN A 118 -12.10 -8.71 4.59
C GLN A 118 -10.61 -8.65 4.23
N LYS A 119 -9.80 -7.89 4.98
CA LYS A 119 -8.34 -7.88 4.81
C LYS A 119 -7.77 -9.29 4.89
N LYS A 120 -8.17 -10.05 5.92
CA LYS A 120 -7.65 -11.40 6.15
C LYS A 120 -8.07 -12.37 5.05
N ALA A 121 -9.31 -12.27 4.59
CA ALA A 121 -9.80 -13.05 3.45
C ALA A 121 -8.99 -12.77 2.18
N THR A 122 -8.76 -11.51 1.88
CA THR A 122 -7.93 -11.10 0.72
C THR A 122 -6.50 -11.66 0.83
N GLN A 123 -5.87 -11.57 2.01
CA GLN A 123 -4.54 -12.16 2.24
C GLN A 123 -4.54 -13.69 2.04
N ASN A 124 -5.58 -14.38 2.50
CA ASN A 124 -5.71 -15.83 2.33
C ASN A 124 -5.82 -16.21 0.84
N VAL A 125 -6.60 -15.44 0.06
CA VAL A 125 -6.70 -15.65 -1.40
C VAL A 125 -5.36 -15.36 -2.08
N PHE A 126 -4.66 -14.29 -1.69
CA PHE A 126 -3.33 -13.98 -2.22
C PHE A 126 -2.32 -15.09 -1.96
N ASN A 127 -2.36 -15.69 -0.76
CA ASN A 127 -1.53 -16.85 -0.43
C ASN A 127 -1.85 -18.06 -1.31
N LYS A 128 -3.15 -18.37 -1.50
CA LYS A 128 -3.59 -19.47 -2.37
C LYS A 128 -3.13 -19.27 -3.82
N LYS A 129 -3.21 -18.03 -4.31
CA LYS A 129 -2.75 -17.65 -5.66
C LYS A 129 -1.25 -17.38 -5.75
N LYS A 130 -0.48 -17.58 -4.68
CA LYS A 130 0.99 -17.35 -4.60
C LYS A 130 1.40 -15.93 -5.01
N LEU A 131 0.54 -14.94 -4.77
CA LEU A 131 0.85 -13.53 -5.00
C LEU A 131 1.78 -12.99 -3.91
N SER A 132 2.76 -12.19 -4.32
CA SER A 132 3.74 -11.61 -3.41
C SER A 132 3.14 -10.43 -2.67
N PHE A 133 3.14 -10.46 -1.35
CA PHE A 133 2.68 -9.33 -0.55
C PHE A 133 3.43 -9.21 0.78
N ARG A 134 3.38 -8.01 1.34
CA ARG A 134 3.73 -7.70 2.73
C ARG A 134 2.55 -7.04 3.44
N SER A 135 2.56 -7.00 4.76
CA SER A 135 1.47 -6.42 5.54
C SER A 135 2.00 -5.58 6.69
N PHE A 136 1.50 -4.37 6.81
CA PHE A 136 1.71 -3.45 7.91
C PHE A 136 0.44 -3.40 8.75
N GLU A 137 0.54 -3.83 10.00
CA GLU A 137 -0.55 -3.76 10.96
C GLU A 137 -0.18 -2.73 12.03
N ILE A 138 -0.86 -1.61 12.02
CA ILE A 138 -0.64 -0.46 12.88
C ILE A 138 -1.55 -0.63 14.08
N LYS A 139 -0.98 -0.84 15.26
CA LYS A 139 -1.75 -1.06 16.50
C LYS A 139 -2.26 0.23 17.12
N ASN A 140 -1.51 1.30 16.95
CA ASN A 140 -1.81 2.60 17.50
C ASN A 140 -1.39 3.66 16.48
N LYS A 141 -2.23 4.69 16.31
CA LYS A 141 -1.96 5.83 15.42
C LYS A 141 -1.43 7.02 16.24
N SER A 142 -0.43 6.76 17.06
CA SER A 142 0.28 7.82 17.79
C SER A 142 1.29 8.53 16.89
N GLU A 143 1.76 9.67 17.32
CA GLU A 143 2.79 10.45 16.62
C GLU A 143 4.10 9.66 16.49
N GLU A 144 4.46 8.90 17.55
CA GLU A 144 5.64 8.04 17.54
C GLU A 144 5.52 6.94 16.47
N THR A 145 4.37 6.25 16.40
CA THR A 145 4.14 5.21 15.39
C THR A 145 4.19 5.79 13.98
N LEU A 146 3.67 7.00 13.80
CA LEU A 146 3.74 7.70 12.52
C LEU A 146 5.19 8.06 12.18
N GLY A 147 5.97 8.55 13.15
CA GLY A 147 7.41 8.81 13.04
C GLY A 147 8.21 7.55 12.67
N GLU A 148 7.91 6.40 13.30
CA GLU A 148 8.48 5.10 12.95
C GLU A 148 8.20 4.74 11.49
N LEU A 149 6.97 4.93 11.02
CA LEU A 149 6.59 4.65 9.63
C LEU A 149 7.31 5.56 8.63
N PHE A 150 7.39 6.86 8.90
CA PHE A 150 8.15 7.80 8.08
C PHE A 150 9.62 7.38 7.97
N THR A 151 10.25 7.13 9.11
CA THR A 151 11.65 6.70 9.16
C THR A 151 11.87 5.39 8.41
N PHE A 152 10.99 4.41 8.62
CA PHE A 152 11.06 3.12 7.93
C PHE A 152 11.05 3.28 6.41
N PHE A 153 10.11 4.07 5.85
CA PHE A 153 9.98 4.22 4.40
C PHE A 153 11.05 5.11 3.80
N ILE A 154 11.58 6.10 4.53
CA ILE A 154 12.76 6.85 4.11
C ILE A 154 13.97 5.92 3.99
N LEU A 155 14.27 5.15 5.03
CA LEU A 155 15.38 4.20 5.03
C LEU A 155 15.21 3.13 3.95
N GLU A 156 14.02 2.57 3.79
CA GLU A 156 13.72 1.62 2.71
C GLU A 156 14.03 2.23 1.34
N THR A 157 13.59 3.46 1.10
CA THR A 157 13.82 4.17 -0.17
C THR A 157 15.31 4.41 -0.43
N LEU A 158 16.07 4.83 0.59
CA LEU A 158 17.52 5.02 0.49
C LEU A 158 18.24 3.70 0.19
N MET A 159 17.87 2.62 0.88
CA MET A 159 18.47 1.29 0.65
C MET A 159 18.13 0.78 -0.75
N LEU A 160 16.89 0.96 -1.23
CA LEU A 160 16.50 0.58 -2.59
C LEU A 160 17.22 1.41 -3.65
N SER A 161 17.40 2.71 -3.42
CA SER A 161 18.13 3.57 -4.36
C SER A 161 19.58 3.17 -4.52
N SER A 162 20.24 2.82 -3.41
CA SER A 162 21.61 2.27 -3.42
C SER A 162 21.67 0.96 -4.21
N LEU A 163 20.73 0.05 -3.95
CA LEU A 163 20.65 -1.23 -4.65
C LEU A 163 20.42 -1.09 -6.15
N LEU A 164 19.59 -0.11 -6.55
CA LEU A 164 19.30 0.19 -7.95
C LEU A 164 20.39 1.04 -8.60
N ASN A 165 21.39 1.49 -7.86
CA ASN A 165 22.44 2.42 -8.31
C ASN A 165 21.87 3.69 -8.95
N ILE A 166 21.01 4.37 -8.20
CA ILE A 166 20.39 5.65 -8.56
C ILE A 166 20.56 6.68 -7.43
N ASN A 167 20.61 7.96 -7.78
CA ASN A 167 20.59 9.04 -6.81
C ASN A 167 19.14 9.35 -6.40
N PRO A 168 18.74 9.16 -5.10
CA PRO A 168 17.37 9.40 -4.66
C PRO A 168 16.99 10.89 -4.55
N ILE A 169 17.97 11.80 -4.52
CA ILE A 169 17.73 13.19 -4.12
C ILE A 169 17.40 14.10 -5.32
N ASN A 170 17.99 13.87 -6.49
CA ASN A 170 17.78 14.73 -7.66
C ASN A 170 16.52 14.35 -8.46
N GLN A 171 15.95 15.28 -9.22
CA GLN A 171 14.75 15.10 -10.05
C GLN A 171 14.95 15.66 -11.48
N PRO A 172 15.88 15.10 -12.26
CA PRO A 172 16.27 15.69 -13.55
C PRO A 172 15.11 15.80 -14.55
N SER A 173 14.18 14.87 -14.56
CA SER A 173 13.05 14.88 -15.51
C SER A 173 12.02 15.98 -15.21
N VAL A 174 11.85 16.36 -13.97
CA VAL A 174 10.93 17.45 -13.57
C VAL A 174 11.48 18.82 -14.01
N GLU A 175 12.78 19.00 -13.99
CA GLU A 175 13.42 20.24 -14.45
C GLU A 175 13.19 20.48 -15.95
N LEU A 176 13.12 19.43 -16.77
CA LEU A 176 12.84 19.59 -18.20
C LEU A 176 11.47 20.24 -18.45
N ILE A 177 10.45 19.85 -17.69
CA ILE A 177 9.10 20.43 -17.82
C ILE A 177 9.11 21.92 -17.46
N LYS A 178 9.84 22.32 -16.42
CA LYS A 178 9.97 23.72 -16.03
C LYS A 178 10.65 24.56 -17.12
N ILE A 179 11.67 24.00 -17.76
CA ILE A 179 12.39 24.66 -18.88
C ILE A 179 11.44 24.85 -20.06
N GLU A 180 10.72 23.81 -20.48
CA GLU A 180 9.77 23.90 -21.60
C GLU A 180 8.62 24.87 -21.29
N THR A 181 8.07 24.85 -20.07
CA THR A 181 7.04 25.82 -19.65
C THR A 181 7.51 27.25 -19.81
N LYS A 182 8.74 27.54 -19.38
CA LYS A 182 9.34 28.93 -19.58
C LYS A 182 9.49 29.29 -21.03
N LYS A 183 9.77 28.35 -21.94
CA LYS A 183 9.86 28.63 -23.39
C LYS A 183 8.49 28.94 -23.99
N ILE A 184 7.44 28.21 -23.58
CA ILE A 184 6.10 28.44 -24.10
C ILE A 184 5.49 29.76 -23.60
N LEU A 185 5.86 30.22 -22.41
CA LEU A 185 5.37 31.46 -21.82
C LEU A 185 6.12 32.72 -22.31
N LYS A 186 7.19 32.58 -23.08
CA LYS A 186 7.91 33.65 -23.76
C LYS A 186 7.36 33.93 -25.14
#